data_a685ad21f48ea1c500f7bfd33b44e9bf
#
_entry.id   a685ad21f48ea1c500f7bfd33b44e9bf
#
_cell.length_a   1.000
_cell.length_b   1.000
_cell.length_c   1.000
_cell.angle_alpha   90.00
_cell.angle_beta   90.00
_cell.angle_gamma   90.00
#
_symmetry.space_group_name_H-M   'P 1'
#
loop_
_entity.id
_entity.type
_entity.pdbx_description
1 polymer ?
#
loop_
_entity_poly.entity_id
_entity_poly.type
_entity_poly.pdbx_seq_one_letter_code
_entity_poly.pdbx_strand_id
1 'polypeptide(L)'
;MFCNGNIADYNACKELYSYIVSNKLSIAPRPKTAAELVGIITQYSHVIASRLHAMIISYSFKIPFYGLSWDLKIPFFCQNIDYTLCCGIESLSLYADTIPDYLFDSVYNEDLWTQLQIQVNNEIGNLIC
;
A
#
# COMPACT_ATOMS: atom_id res chain seq x y z
N MET A 1 12.09 3.33 0.31
CA MET A 1 11.45 2.05 0.73
C MET A 1 11.04 2.13 2.20
N PHE A 2 10.03 1.41 2.59
CA PHE A 2 9.57 1.31 3.99
C PHE A 2 9.11 -0.12 4.30
N CYS A 3 8.98 -0.46 5.59
CA CYS A 3 8.43 -1.73 6.08
C CYS A 3 7.26 -1.50 7.03
N ASN A 4 6.48 -2.53 7.32
CA ASN A 4 5.32 -2.47 8.25
C ASN A 4 5.69 -2.55 9.74
N GLY A 5 6.95 -2.35 10.10
CA GLY A 5 7.43 -2.41 11.48
C GLY A 5 7.97 -3.76 11.92
N ASN A 6 7.70 -4.85 11.19
CA ASN A 6 8.31 -6.15 11.44
C ASN A 6 9.82 -6.08 11.16
N ILE A 7 10.64 -6.68 12.05
CA ILE A 7 12.08 -6.66 11.91
C ILE A 7 12.58 -7.47 10.70
N ALA A 8 11.90 -8.55 10.36
CA ALA A 8 12.22 -9.34 9.17
C ALA A 8 11.97 -8.54 7.88
N ASP A 9 10.85 -7.82 7.80
CA ASP A 9 10.53 -6.95 6.67
C ASP A 9 11.56 -5.81 6.55
N TYR A 10 12.00 -5.24 7.67
CA TYR A 10 13.02 -4.20 7.68
C TYR A 10 14.39 -4.71 7.21
N ASN A 11 14.76 -5.92 7.62
CA ASN A 11 15.99 -6.56 7.14
C ASN A 11 15.92 -6.88 5.64
N ALA A 12 14.77 -7.35 5.14
CA ALA A 12 14.54 -7.54 3.72
C ALA A 12 14.65 -6.23 2.91
N CYS A 13 14.14 -5.11 3.45
CA CYS A 13 14.34 -3.79 2.83
C CYS A 13 15.82 -3.41 2.75
N LYS A 14 16.61 -3.68 3.80
CA LYS A 14 18.05 -3.40 3.80
C LYS A 14 18.81 -4.28 2.79
N GLU A 15 18.42 -5.55 2.70
CA GLU A 15 19.01 -6.49 1.76
C GLU A 15 18.69 -6.04 0.32
N LEU A 16 17.42 -5.76 0.00
CA LEU A 16 17.02 -5.25 -1.31
C LEU A 16 17.76 -3.95 -1.66
N TYR A 17 17.90 -3.03 -0.69
CA TYR A 17 18.63 -1.78 -0.87
C TYR A 17 20.08 -2.02 -1.28
N SER A 18 20.73 -3.06 -0.74
CA SER A 18 22.11 -3.39 -1.07
C SER A 18 22.34 -3.82 -2.51
N TYR A 19 21.29 -4.32 -3.20
CA TYR A 19 21.36 -4.71 -4.61
C TYR A 19 21.06 -3.56 -5.58
N ILE A 20 20.48 -2.46 -5.09
CA ILE A 20 20.05 -1.35 -5.94
C ILE A 20 21.07 -0.20 -5.83
N VAL A 21 21.81 0.02 -6.90
CA VAL A 21 22.76 1.13 -6.98
C VAL A 21 22.02 2.39 -7.45
N SER A 22 21.53 3.19 -6.51
CA SER A 22 20.86 4.45 -6.84
C SER A 22 21.01 5.46 -5.69
N ASN A 23 21.42 6.69 -6.02
CA ASN A 23 21.48 7.81 -5.08
C ASN A 23 20.08 8.42 -4.79
N LYS A 24 19.04 7.99 -5.51
CA LYS A 24 17.65 8.43 -5.33
C LYS A 24 16.87 7.51 -4.38
N LEU A 25 17.45 6.38 -3.98
CA LEU A 25 16.81 5.41 -3.11
C LEU A 25 17.19 5.67 -1.65
N SER A 26 16.21 5.59 -0.75
CA SER A 26 16.43 5.64 0.69
C SER A 26 15.53 4.62 1.40
N ILE A 27 15.91 4.24 2.62
CA ILE A 27 15.10 3.40 3.50
C ILE A 27 14.54 4.30 4.61
N ALA A 28 13.21 4.31 4.78
CA ALA A 28 12.56 4.97 5.90
C ALA A 28 12.92 4.27 7.22
N PRO A 29 12.96 4.99 8.35
CA PRO A 29 13.12 4.37 9.66
C PRO A 29 12.07 3.28 9.89
N ARG A 30 12.42 2.23 10.63
CA ARG A 30 11.46 1.17 10.97
C ARG A 30 10.38 1.72 11.90
N PRO A 31 9.09 1.73 11.50
CA PRO A 31 8.01 2.19 12.38
C PRO A 31 7.85 1.22 13.56
N LYS A 32 7.60 1.78 14.73
CA LYS A 32 7.35 1.04 15.98
C LYS A 32 5.87 1.03 16.35
N THR A 33 5.10 1.96 15.78
CA THR A 33 3.67 2.12 16.01
C THR A 33 2.90 2.24 14.70
N ALA A 34 1.59 2.01 14.75
CA ALA A 34 0.71 2.23 13.59
C ALA A 34 0.73 3.70 13.13
N ALA A 35 0.76 4.65 14.06
CA ALA A 35 0.82 6.08 13.76
C ALA A 35 2.11 6.45 13.00
N GLU A 36 3.25 5.88 13.39
CA GLU A 36 4.51 6.08 12.66
C GLU A 36 4.45 5.50 11.25
N LEU A 37 3.83 4.33 11.06
CA LEU A 37 3.64 3.73 9.73
C LEU A 37 2.76 4.62 8.85
N VAL A 38 1.64 5.11 9.38
CA VAL A 38 0.78 6.06 8.67
C VAL A 38 1.57 7.31 8.30
N GLY A 39 2.32 7.90 9.24
CA GLY A 39 3.15 9.09 9.00
C GLY A 39 4.23 8.87 7.92
N ILE A 40 4.76 7.66 7.79
CA ILE A 40 5.70 7.32 6.71
C ILE A 40 4.97 7.24 5.36
N ILE A 41 3.87 6.48 5.30
CA ILE A 41 3.17 6.23 4.04
C ILE A 41 2.59 7.53 3.46
N THR A 42 2.04 8.40 4.29
CA THR A 42 1.43 9.67 3.86
C THR A 42 2.42 10.70 3.31
N GLN A 43 3.72 10.44 3.37
CA GLN A 43 4.74 11.28 2.72
C GLN A 43 4.97 10.93 1.25
N TYR A 44 4.43 9.80 0.77
CA TYR A 44 4.62 9.36 -0.61
C TYR A 44 3.43 9.77 -1.48
N SER A 45 3.72 10.13 -2.72
CA SER A 45 2.69 10.39 -3.73
C SER A 45 2.12 9.11 -4.37
N HIS A 46 2.90 8.03 -4.37
CA HIS A 46 2.55 6.72 -4.93
C HIS A 46 3.20 5.62 -4.10
N VAL A 47 2.55 4.47 -4.02
CA VAL A 47 3.02 3.33 -3.22
C VAL A 47 2.98 2.04 -4.05
N ILE A 48 4.04 1.25 -4.01
CA ILE A 48 4.03 -0.14 -4.43
C ILE A 48 4.16 -0.98 -3.17
N ALA A 49 3.21 -1.86 -2.91
CA ALA A 49 3.15 -2.60 -1.65
C ALA A 49 2.84 -4.09 -1.84
N SER A 50 3.50 -4.91 -1.04
CA SER A 50 3.21 -6.35 -0.90
C SER A 50 2.54 -6.68 0.43
N ARG A 51 2.26 -5.68 1.26
CA ARG A 51 1.59 -5.85 2.56
C ARG A 51 0.24 -5.15 2.56
N LEU A 52 -0.80 -5.90 2.93
CA LEU A 52 -2.19 -5.42 2.93
C LEU A 52 -2.38 -4.12 3.73
N HIS A 53 -1.76 -4.00 4.92
CA HIS A 53 -1.90 -2.79 5.73
C HIS A 53 -1.39 -1.52 5.03
N ALA A 54 -0.31 -1.62 4.25
CA ALA A 54 0.19 -0.49 3.47
C ALA A 54 -0.82 -0.07 2.39
N MET A 55 -1.50 -1.02 1.75
CA MET A 55 -2.55 -0.76 0.76
C MET A 55 -3.78 -0.13 1.41
N ILE A 56 -4.23 -0.64 2.57
CA ILE A 56 -5.35 -0.08 3.33
C ILE A 56 -5.07 1.39 3.70
N ILE A 57 -3.88 1.67 4.23
CA ILE A 57 -3.49 3.04 4.57
C ILE A 57 -3.45 3.91 3.32
N SER A 58 -2.81 3.46 2.25
CA SER A 58 -2.76 4.20 0.99
C SER A 58 -4.16 4.51 0.47
N TYR A 59 -5.06 3.54 0.46
CA TYR A 59 -6.45 3.73 0.05
C TYR A 59 -7.18 4.75 0.93
N SER A 60 -7.02 4.66 2.25
CA SER A 60 -7.68 5.57 3.20
C SER A 60 -7.27 7.03 3.03
N PHE A 61 -6.04 7.28 2.58
CA PHE A 61 -5.51 8.62 2.31
C PHE A 61 -5.51 8.99 0.83
N LYS A 62 -6.19 8.21 -0.03
CA LYS A 62 -6.24 8.42 -1.49
C LYS A 62 -4.87 8.53 -2.15
N ILE A 63 -3.91 7.77 -1.65
CA ILE A 63 -2.58 7.66 -2.25
C ILE A 63 -2.64 6.52 -3.27
N PRO A 64 -2.41 6.77 -4.57
CA PRO A 64 -2.36 5.73 -5.58
C PRO A 64 -1.38 4.63 -5.19
N PHE A 65 -1.82 3.36 -5.29
CA PHE A 65 -0.96 2.24 -4.97
C PHE A 65 -1.04 1.12 -6.01
N TYR A 66 0.01 0.33 -6.08
CA TYR A 66 0.04 -0.91 -6.85
C TYR A 66 0.29 -2.09 -5.89
N GLY A 67 -0.63 -3.05 -5.89
CA GLY A 67 -0.58 -4.21 -5.02
C GLY A 67 0.23 -5.36 -5.62
N LEU A 68 1.22 -5.86 -4.90
CA LEU A 68 1.96 -7.09 -5.24
C LEU A 68 1.40 -8.23 -4.39
N SER A 69 0.59 -9.09 -5.00
CA SER A 69 -0.08 -10.17 -4.31
C SER A 69 0.79 -11.42 -4.23
N TRP A 70 0.92 -11.94 -3.03
CA TRP A 70 1.52 -13.26 -2.74
C TRP A 70 0.53 -14.18 -1.99
N ASP A 71 -0.64 -13.66 -1.63
CA ASP A 71 -1.75 -14.40 -1.02
C ASP A 71 -3.10 -13.88 -1.54
N LEU A 72 -4.19 -14.54 -1.15
CA LEU A 72 -5.54 -14.18 -1.62
C LEU A 72 -6.13 -12.94 -0.95
N LYS A 73 -5.54 -12.42 0.13
CA LYS A 73 -6.08 -11.26 0.87
C LYS A 73 -5.98 -9.98 0.05
N ILE A 74 -4.93 -9.84 -0.75
CA ILE A 74 -4.68 -8.63 -1.55
C ILE A 74 -5.65 -8.52 -2.71
N PRO A 75 -5.81 -9.54 -3.59
CA PRO A 75 -6.84 -9.50 -4.64
C PRO A 75 -8.25 -9.31 -4.08
N PHE A 76 -8.57 -9.97 -2.97
CA PHE A 76 -9.87 -9.83 -2.33
C PHE A 76 -10.11 -8.39 -1.82
N PHE A 77 -9.12 -7.77 -1.20
CA PHE A 77 -9.19 -6.36 -0.80
C PHE A 77 -9.38 -5.44 -2.01
N CYS A 78 -8.56 -5.59 -3.05
CA CYS A 78 -8.66 -4.78 -4.27
C CYS A 78 -10.04 -4.93 -4.93
N GLN A 79 -10.58 -6.14 -5.00
CA GLN A 79 -11.92 -6.40 -5.53
C GLN A 79 -13.01 -5.69 -4.71
N ASN A 80 -12.92 -5.72 -3.38
CA ASN A 80 -13.91 -5.09 -2.50
C ASN A 80 -13.93 -3.56 -2.60
N ILE A 81 -12.84 -2.95 -2.99
CA ILE A 81 -12.73 -1.49 -3.17
C ILE A 81 -12.79 -1.08 -4.64
N ASP A 82 -13.15 -2.00 -5.54
CA ASP A 82 -13.19 -1.77 -7.00
C ASP A 82 -11.86 -1.18 -7.54
N TYR A 83 -10.75 -1.77 -7.11
CA TYR A 83 -9.40 -1.31 -7.43
C TYR A 83 -8.64 -2.36 -8.22
N THR A 84 -8.22 -2.02 -9.44
CA THR A 84 -7.68 -3.00 -10.40
C THR A 84 -6.16 -3.10 -10.42
N LEU A 85 -5.46 -2.17 -9.74
CA LEU A 85 -4.00 -2.09 -9.80
C LEU A 85 -3.35 -3.08 -8.81
N CYS A 86 -3.44 -4.36 -9.13
CA CYS A 86 -2.68 -5.41 -8.44
C CYS A 86 -2.30 -6.54 -9.39
N CYS A 87 -1.18 -7.20 -9.11
CA CYS A 87 -0.79 -8.43 -9.80
C CYS A 87 -0.19 -9.45 -8.83
N GLY A 88 -0.17 -10.71 -9.23
CA GLY A 88 0.61 -11.73 -8.53
C GLY A 88 2.10 -11.41 -8.57
N ILE A 89 2.82 -11.70 -7.49
CA ILE A 89 4.27 -11.42 -7.43
C ILE A 89 5.04 -12.23 -8.47
N GLU A 90 4.54 -13.39 -8.84
CA GLU A 90 5.08 -14.25 -9.91
C GLU A 90 4.97 -13.60 -11.29
N SER A 91 4.03 -12.69 -11.48
CA SER A 91 3.81 -11.98 -12.75
C SER A 91 4.49 -10.61 -12.79
N LEU A 92 5.17 -10.21 -11.72
CA LEU A 92 5.76 -8.87 -11.59
C LEU A 92 6.67 -8.51 -12.76
N SER A 93 7.48 -9.46 -13.25
CA SER A 93 8.40 -9.21 -14.36
C SER A 93 7.70 -8.85 -15.66
N LEU A 94 6.43 -9.25 -15.85
CA LEU A 94 5.63 -8.94 -17.03
C LEU A 94 5.07 -7.51 -17.00
N TYR A 95 4.90 -6.94 -15.81
CA TYR A 95 4.24 -5.66 -15.61
C TYR A 95 5.15 -4.55 -15.07
N ALA A 96 6.40 -4.88 -14.72
CA ALA A 96 7.32 -3.95 -14.06
C ALA A 96 7.50 -2.62 -14.81
N ASP A 97 7.58 -2.68 -16.13
CA ASP A 97 7.79 -1.49 -16.97
C ASP A 97 6.53 -0.62 -17.10
N THR A 98 5.34 -1.19 -16.87
CA THR A 98 4.05 -0.49 -17.01
C THR A 98 3.47 -0.01 -15.68
N ILE A 99 3.97 -0.49 -14.54
CA ILE A 99 3.49 -0.07 -13.22
C ILE A 99 3.52 1.45 -13.02
N PRO A 100 4.58 2.18 -13.40
CA PRO A 100 4.59 3.64 -13.25
C PRO A 100 3.44 4.33 -13.98
N ASP A 101 3.14 3.93 -15.21
CA ASP A 101 2.06 4.52 -16.01
C ASP A 101 0.70 4.28 -15.34
N TYR A 102 0.44 3.06 -14.89
CA TYR A 102 -0.79 2.72 -14.17
C TYR A 102 -0.95 3.51 -12.86
N LEU A 103 0.13 3.75 -12.13
CA LEU A 103 0.07 4.52 -10.88
C LEU A 103 -0.27 6.00 -11.13
N PHE A 104 0.24 6.59 -12.22
CA PHE A 104 -0.08 7.97 -12.57
C PHE A 104 -1.51 8.15 -13.07
N ASP A 105 -2.06 7.13 -13.72
CA ASP A 105 -3.42 7.16 -14.29
C ASP A 105 -4.46 6.55 -13.33
N SER A 106 -4.08 6.14 -12.12
CA SER A 106 -4.99 5.49 -11.19
C SER A 106 -6.11 6.43 -10.73
N VAL A 107 -7.34 5.95 -10.83
CA VAL A 107 -8.54 6.68 -10.40
C VAL A 107 -9.22 5.89 -9.29
N TYR A 108 -9.52 6.57 -8.18
CA TYR A 108 -10.34 6.01 -7.11
C TYR A 108 -11.81 6.09 -7.47
N ASN A 109 -12.57 5.05 -7.11
CA ASN A 109 -14.03 5.10 -7.09
C ASN A 109 -14.46 5.96 -5.89
N GLU A 110 -14.70 7.26 -6.15
CA GLU A 110 -15.00 8.26 -5.11
C GLU A 110 -16.31 7.95 -4.36
N ASP A 111 -17.32 7.44 -5.07
CA ASP A 111 -18.61 7.09 -4.45
C ASP A 111 -18.44 5.91 -3.49
N LEU A 112 -17.75 4.87 -3.90
CA LEU A 112 -17.45 3.72 -3.06
C LEU A 112 -16.56 4.10 -1.87
N TRP A 113 -15.54 4.91 -2.10
CA TRP A 113 -14.66 5.41 -1.03
C TRP A 113 -15.45 6.16 0.04
N THR A 114 -16.36 7.06 -0.39
CA THR A 114 -17.21 7.84 0.50
C THR A 114 -18.17 6.94 1.28
N GLN A 115 -18.80 5.97 0.64
CA GLN A 115 -19.68 4.99 1.29
C GLN A 115 -18.95 4.19 2.37
N LEU A 116 -17.75 3.70 2.08
CA LEU A 116 -16.95 2.95 3.04
C LEU A 116 -16.52 3.81 4.23
N GLN A 117 -16.18 5.08 4.02
CA GLN A 117 -15.87 6.01 5.12
C GLN A 117 -17.08 6.25 6.04
N ILE A 118 -18.26 6.42 5.46
CA ILE A 118 -19.51 6.59 6.22
C ILE A 118 -19.82 5.32 7.03
N GLN A 119 -19.68 4.15 6.41
CA GLN A 119 -19.93 2.87 7.08
C GLN A 119 -19.00 2.68 8.28
N VAL A 120 -17.69 2.89 8.09
CA VAL A 120 -16.69 2.76 9.17
C VAL A 120 -17.00 3.74 10.32
N ASN A 121 -17.32 4.99 10.00
CA ASN A 121 -17.65 5.99 11.03
C ASN A 121 -18.92 5.61 11.82
N ASN A 122 -19.94 5.06 11.15
CA ASN A 122 -21.16 4.59 11.79
C ASN A 122 -20.89 3.38 12.71
N GLU A 123 -20.09 2.43 12.27
CA GLU A 123 -19.71 1.26 13.07
C GLU A 123 -18.88 1.67 14.30
N ILE A 124 -17.93 2.59 14.15
CA ILE A 124 -17.17 3.13 15.29
C ILE A 124 -18.09 3.88 16.24
N GLY A 125 -19.01 4.71 15.73
CA GLY A 125 -19.99 5.41 16.55
C GLY A 125 -20.86 4.46 17.39
N ASN A 126 -21.28 3.34 16.81
CA ASN A 126 -22.06 2.31 17.51
C ASN A 126 -21.26 1.52 18.58
N LEU A 127 -19.93 1.46 18.45
CA LEU A 127 -19.06 0.81 19.43
C LEU A 127 -18.76 1.68 20.66
N ILE A 128 -18.90 2.99 20.52
CA ILE A 128 -18.60 3.97 21.56
C ILE A 128 -19.86 4.32 22.39
N CYS A 129 -21.03 4.07 21.87
CA CYS A 129 -22.33 4.22 22.55
C CYS A 129 -22.76 2.92 23.23
#